data_6ef0edecb773f3045320e2eb034c57cb
#
_entry.id   6ef0edecb773f3045320e2eb034c57cb
#
_cell.length_a   1.000
_cell.length_b   1.000
_cell.length_c   1.000
_cell.angle_alpha   90.00
_cell.angle_beta   90.00
_cell.angle_gamma   90.00
#
_symmetry.space_group_name_H-M   'P 1'
#
loop_
_entity.id
_entity.type
_entity.pdbx_description
1 polymer ?
#
loop_
_entity_poly.entity_id
_entity_poly.type
_entity_poly.pdbx_seq_one_letter_code
_entity_poly.pdbx_strand_id
1 'polypeptide(L)'
;MKNKVGRVKAYIAGPLCTKPERDFLEKIDRLCKKLGIRTFLPHRDCGLWKNMKDVKRIALGDLEGFKDCNLLIASLNGFNVGAGTAWEMGYAHAKAIPVIAIKTDRKLKESIEEISAIIMGTTKITTSLKEMEREIKKLIHHLR
;
A
#
# COMPACT_ATOMS: atom_id res chain seq x y z
N MET A 1 -14.11 -21.50 17.03
CA MET A 1 -12.92 -20.62 16.89
C MET A 1 -13.23 -19.54 15.87
N LYS A 2 -13.34 -18.29 16.30
CA LYS A 2 -13.57 -17.16 15.38
C LYS A 2 -12.31 -16.95 14.53
N ASN A 3 -12.45 -17.00 13.21
CA ASN A 3 -11.37 -16.81 12.23
C ASN A 3 -10.56 -15.53 12.51
N LYS A 4 -9.31 -15.69 12.94
CA LYS A 4 -8.39 -14.56 13.17
C LYS A 4 -8.05 -13.78 11.87
N VAL A 5 -8.31 -14.35 10.69
CA VAL A 5 -8.07 -13.72 9.38
C VAL A 5 -8.89 -12.43 9.21
N GLY A 6 -10.10 -12.36 9.74
CA GLY A 6 -10.92 -11.15 9.70
C GLY A 6 -10.41 -9.95 10.51
N ARG A 7 -9.30 -10.11 11.23
CA ARG A 7 -8.67 -9.04 12.02
C ARG A 7 -7.59 -8.28 11.26
N VAL A 8 -7.09 -8.79 10.14
CA VAL A 8 -6.06 -8.11 9.36
C VAL A 8 -6.69 -7.00 8.53
N LYS A 9 -6.14 -5.81 8.65
CA LYS A 9 -6.51 -4.63 7.85
C LYS A 9 -5.26 -4.09 7.15
N ALA A 10 -5.32 -3.94 5.83
CA ALA A 10 -4.25 -3.37 5.02
C ALA A 10 -4.62 -1.96 4.54
N TYR A 11 -3.69 -1.05 4.64
CA TYR A 11 -3.72 0.23 3.93
C TYR A 11 -3.06 0.05 2.56
N ILE A 12 -3.71 0.47 1.49
CA ILE A 12 -3.17 0.36 0.13
C ILE A 12 -2.72 1.74 -0.34
N ALA A 13 -1.41 1.94 -0.45
CA ALA A 13 -0.78 3.16 -0.91
C ALA A 13 -0.29 3.02 -2.35
N GLY A 14 -0.27 4.11 -3.09
CA GLY A 14 0.28 4.11 -4.45
C GLY A 14 -0.22 5.29 -5.27
N PRO A 15 0.28 5.46 -6.50
CA PRO A 15 -0.19 6.48 -7.40
C PRO A 15 -1.66 6.22 -7.74
N LEU A 16 -2.46 7.28 -7.74
CA LEU A 16 -3.92 7.22 -7.95
C LEU A 16 -4.48 8.37 -8.81
N CYS A 17 -3.60 9.14 -9.45
CA CYS A 17 -4.03 10.28 -10.26
C CYS A 17 -4.73 9.86 -11.56
N THR A 18 -4.25 8.81 -12.19
CA THR A 18 -4.81 8.28 -13.45
C THR A 18 -5.68 7.07 -13.22
N LYS A 19 -6.56 6.78 -14.17
CA LYS A 19 -7.40 5.59 -14.12
C LYS A 19 -6.57 4.29 -14.08
N PRO A 20 -5.54 4.08 -14.94
CA PRO A 20 -4.70 2.89 -14.86
C PRO A 20 -4.02 2.70 -13.51
N GLU A 21 -3.57 3.77 -12.87
CA GLU A 21 -2.99 3.73 -11.52
C GLU A 21 -4.01 3.23 -10.50
N ARG A 22 -5.22 3.79 -10.51
CA ARG A 22 -6.30 3.35 -9.62
C ARG A 22 -6.73 1.90 -9.89
N ASP A 23 -6.83 1.50 -11.16
CA ASP A 23 -7.17 0.12 -11.55
C ASP A 23 -6.15 -0.88 -10.99
N PHE A 24 -4.87 -0.50 -10.95
CA PHE A 24 -3.83 -1.34 -10.35
C PHE A 24 -3.96 -1.47 -8.83
N LEU A 25 -4.25 -0.38 -8.12
CA LEU A 25 -4.52 -0.43 -6.68
C LEU A 25 -5.77 -1.26 -6.38
N GLU A 26 -6.78 -1.20 -7.22
CA GLU A 26 -7.98 -2.02 -7.10
C GLU A 26 -7.72 -3.52 -7.35
N LYS A 27 -6.73 -3.87 -8.18
CA LYS A 27 -6.27 -5.26 -8.30
C LYS A 27 -5.65 -5.76 -6.99
N ILE A 28 -4.85 -4.92 -6.35
CA ILE A 28 -4.27 -5.22 -5.03
C ILE A 28 -5.39 -5.38 -3.99
N ASP A 29 -6.38 -4.49 -3.98
CA ASP A 29 -7.53 -4.54 -3.10
C ASP A 29 -8.31 -5.86 -3.25
N ARG A 30 -8.61 -6.26 -4.49
CA ARG A 30 -9.28 -7.54 -4.77
C ARG A 30 -8.48 -8.74 -4.28
N LEU A 31 -7.16 -8.72 -4.46
CA LEU A 31 -6.28 -9.78 -3.96
C LEU A 31 -6.33 -9.86 -2.43
N CYS A 32 -6.25 -8.74 -1.74
CA CYS A 32 -6.36 -8.68 -0.28
C CYS A 32 -7.70 -9.23 0.21
N LYS A 33 -8.80 -8.82 -0.41
CA LYS A 33 -10.17 -9.30 -0.07
C LYS A 33 -10.30 -10.80 -0.27
N LYS A 34 -9.73 -11.34 -1.36
CA LYS A 34 -9.69 -12.79 -1.62
C LYS A 34 -8.94 -13.56 -0.53
N LEU A 35 -7.95 -12.92 0.10
CA LEU A 35 -7.21 -13.47 1.24
C LEU A 35 -7.91 -13.23 2.60
N GLY A 36 -9.10 -12.65 2.62
CA GLY A 36 -9.84 -12.33 3.83
C GLY A 36 -9.32 -11.11 4.60
N ILE A 37 -8.56 -10.23 3.93
CA ILE A 37 -8.00 -9.01 4.50
C ILE A 37 -8.95 -7.85 4.23
N ARG A 38 -9.31 -7.10 5.27
CA ARG A 38 -9.99 -5.81 5.11
C ARG A 38 -9.02 -4.79 4.55
N THR A 39 -9.50 -3.87 3.76
CA THR A 39 -8.64 -2.88 3.10
C THR A 39 -9.15 -1.46 3.31
N PHE A 40 -8.21 -0.53 3.46
CA PHE A 40 -8.43 0.88 3.22
C PHE A 40 -7.79 1.24 1.88
N LEU A 41 -8.59 1.81 0.99
CA LEU A 41 -8.18 2.21 -0.36
C LEU A 41 -8.49 3.71 -0.52
N PRO A 42 -7.48 4.60 -0.51
CA PRO A 42 -7.70 6.03 -0.39
C PRO A 42 -8.70 6.64 -1.38
N HIS A 43 -8.59 6.35 -2.67
CA HIS A 43 -9.48 6.95 -3.67
C HIS A 43 -10.93 6.43 -3.60
N ARG A 44 -11.15 5.22 -3.05
CA ARG A 44 -12.49 4.68 -2.79
C ARG A 44 -13.07 5.27 -1.50
N ASP A 45 -12.28 5.33 -0.44
CA ASP A 45 -12.76 5.59 0.92
C ASP A 45 -12.75 7.08 1.29
N CYS A 46 -11.84 7.87 0.69
CA CYS A 46 -11.73 9.33 0.88
C CYS A 46 -12.05 10.13 -0.38
N GLY A 47 -12.00 9.51 -1.55
CA GLY A 47 -12.15 10.16 -2.84
C GLY A 47 -10.87 10.86 -3.31
N LEU A 48 -10.99 11.59 -4.41
CA LEU A 48 -9.92 12.37 -5.00
C LEU A 48 -10.10 13.84 -4.63
N TRP A 49 -9.00 14.53 -4.32
CA TRP A 49 -9.09 15.97 -4.14
C TRP A 49 -9.14 16.68 -5.50
N LYS A 50 -10.04 17.66 -5.60
CA LYS A 50 -10.24 18.46 -6.82
C LYS A 50 -9.80 19.89 -6.63
N ASN A 51 -9.76 20.35 -5.39
CA ASN A 51 -9.37 21.71 -5.05
C ASN A 51 -8.85 21.76 -3.60
N MET A 52 -8.31 22.91 -3.20
CA MET A 52 -7.71 23.11 -1.88
C MET A 52 -8.65 22.83 -0.70
N LYS A 53 -9.97 22.94 -0.88
CA LYS A 53 -10.95 22.66 0.18
C LYS A 53 -11.00 21.19 0.56
N ASP A 54 -10.65 20.28 -0.37
CA ASP A 54 -10.63 18.84 -0.13
C ASP A 54 -9.39 18.36 0.63
N VAL A 55 -8.28 19.10 0.57
CA VAL A 55 -6.97 18.63 1.04
C VAL A 55 -7.01 18.19 2.49
N LYS A 56 -7.54 19.03 3.39
CA LYS A 56 -7.59 18.69 4.82
C LYS A 56 -8.50 17.49 5.11
N ARG A 57 -9.65 17.42 4.46
CA ARG A 57 -10.61 16.32 4.61
C ARG A 57 -9.97 14.99 4.19
N ILE A 58 -9.30 14.97 3.03
CA ILE A 58 -8.64 13.77 2.51
C ILE A 58 -7.48 13.37 3.41
N ALA A 59 -6.61 14.31 3.78
CA ALA A 59 -5.48 14.03 4.66
C ALA A 59 -5.92 13.41 6.00
N LEU A 60 -6.96 13.95 6.63
CA LEU A 60 -7.51 13.40 7.88
C LEU A 60 -8.16 12.04 7.66
N GLY A 61 -8.84 11.83 6.53
CA GLY A 61 -9.42 10.55 6.15
C GLY A 61 -8.36 9.47 5.92
N ASP A 62 -7.28 9.82 5.25
CA ASP A 62 -6.15 8.91 5.02
C ASP A 62 -5.46 8.53 6.34
N LEU A 63 -5.26 9.50 7.25
CA LEU A 63 -4.73 9.22 8.58
C LEU A 63 -5.66 8.31 9.41
N GLU A 64 -6.96 8.55 9.38
CA GLU A 64 -7.94 7.66 10.02
C GLU A 64 -7.93 6.26 9.38
N GLY A 65 -7.64 6.18 8.08
CA GLY A 65 -7.46 4.92 7.36
C GLY A 65 -6.37 4.02 7.94
N PHE A 66 -5.34 4.59 8.55
CA PHE A 66 -4.29 3.84 9.25
C PHE A 66 -4.73 3.22 10.57
N LYS A 67 -5.84 3.67 11.14
CA LYS A 67 -6.33 3.12 12.39
C LYS A 67 -6.61 1.63 12.26
N ASP A 68 -6.09 0.87 13.20
CA ASP A 68 -6.17 -0.60 13.23
C ASP A 68 -5.54 -1.31 12.03
N CYS A 69 -4.74 -0.62 11.22
CA CYS A 69 -3.95 -1.26 10.17
C CYS A 69 -2.77 -2.03 10.77
N ASN A 70 -2.57 -3.23 10.27
CA ASN A 70 -1.43 -4.09 10.60
C ASN A 70 -0.61 -4.51 9.37
N LEU A 71 -0.87 -3.87 8.24
CA LEU A 71 -0.12 -4.03 7.00
C LEU A 71 -0.30 -2.79 6.14
N LEU A 72 0.78 -2.32 5.52
CA LEU A 72 0.71 -1.38 4.40
C LEU A 72 1.22 -2.07 3.14
N ILE A 73 0.46 -1.96 2.07
CA ILE A 73 0.86 -2.43 0.74
C ILE A 73 1.04 -1.20 -0.14
N ALA A 74 2.23 -1.04 -0.73
CA ALA A 74 2.57 0.13 -1.53
C ALA A 74 2.90 -0.23 -2.97
N SER A 75 2.23 0.38 -3.93
CA SER A 75 2.67 0.36 -5.33
C SER A 75 3.74 1.42 -5.55
N LEU A 76 4.90 0.96 -6.02
CA LEU A 76 6.02 1.83 -6.40
C LEU A 76 6.08 2.07 -7.90
N ASN A 77 5.04 1.72 -8.64
CA ASN A 77 4.96 1.94 -10.08
C ASN A 77 4.98 3.44 -10.40
N GLY A 78 5.51 3.76 -11.58
CA GLY A 78 5.76 5.11 -12.01
C GLY A 78 7.24 5.43 -12.09
N PHE A 79 7.57 6.59 -12.63
CA PHE A 79 8.96 7.02 -12.81
C PHE A 79 9.67 7.27 -11.47
N ASN A 80 8.97 7.85 -10.52
CA ASN A 80 9.43 8.03 -9.14
C ASN A 80 8.37 7.53 -8.17
N VAL A 81 8.79 7.17 -6.98
CA VAL A 81 7.84 6.91 -5.88
C VAL A 81 7.10 8.20 -5.56
N GLY A 82 5.78 8.16 -5.60
CA GLY A 82 4.96 9.33 -5.29
C GLY A 82 5.23 9.85 -3.87
N ALA A 83 5.24 11.18 -3.70
CA ALA A 83 5.50 11.80 -2.41
C ALA A 83 4.53 11.34 -1.31
N GLY A 84 3.24 11.22 -1.64
CA GLY A 84 2.23 10.69 -0.72
C GLY A 84 2.48 9.24 -0.35
N THR A 85 2.81 8.40 -1.32
CA THR A 85 3.16 6.99 -1.09
C THR A 85 4.37 6.86 -0.18
N ALA A 86 5.44 7.62 -0.43
CA ALA A 86 6.64 7.62 0.41
C ALA A 86 6.33 8.10 1.84
N TRP A 87 5.50 9.14 1.99
CA TRP A 87 5.06 9.63 3.29
C TRP A 87 4.30 8.57 4.08
N GLU A 88 3.37 7.88 3.43
CA GLU A 88 2.56 6.80 4.03
C GLU A 88 3.44 5.60 4.43
N MET A 89 4.43 5.24 3.60
CA MET A 89 5.40 4.19 3.93
C MET A 89 6.24 4.55 5.15
N GLY A 90 6.73 5.80 5.23
CA GLY A 90 7.47 6.31 6.38
C GLY A 90 6.62 6.33 7.65
N TYR A 91 5.38 6.75 7.55
CA TYR A 91 4.41 6.73 8.65
C TYR A 91 4.18 5.30 9.17
N ALA A 92 3.94 4.35 8.27
CA ALA A 92 3.76 2.94 8.63
C ALA A 92 5.00 2.37 9.32
N HIS A 93 6.19 2.66 8.79
CA HIS A 93 7.45 2.24 9.39
C HIS A 93 7.63 2.78 10.80
N ALA A 94 7.36 4.08 11.02
CA ALA A 94 7.43 4.73 12.34
C ALA A 94 6.43 4.14 13.35
N LYS A 95 5.31 3.62 12.88
CA LYS A 95 4.29 2.93 13.69
C LYS A 95 4.50 1.43 13.83
N ALA A 96 5.63 0.90 13.36
CA ALA A 96 5.93 -0.53 13.33
C ALA A 96 4.88 -1.35 12.57
N ILE A 97 4.24 -0.76 11.57
CA ILE A 97 3.34 -1.44 10.65
C ILE A 97 4.19 -2.04 9.52
N PRO A 98 4.17 -3.37 9.29
CA PRO A 98 4.90 -3.99 8.19
C PRO A 98 4.52 -3.39 6.83
N VAL A 99 5.51 -3.21 5.96
CA VAL A 99 5.31 -2.69 4.61
C VAL A 99 5.74 -3.72 3.58
N ILE A 100 4.85 -4.06 2.68
CA ILE A 100 5.14 -4.84 1.47
C ILE A 100 4.90 -3.93 0.27
N ALA A 101 5.92 -3.78 -0.58
CA ALA A 101 5.81 -2.98 -1.80
C ALA A 101 5.81 -3.85 -3.05
N ILE A 102 5.30 -3.29 -4.13
CA ILE A 102 5.28 -3.92 -5.44
C ILE A 102 5.72 -2.95 -6.53
N LYS A 103 6.62 -3.40 -7.41
CA LYS A 103 7.01 -2.69 -8.62
C LYS A 103 7.00 -3.65 -9.80
N THR A 104 6.11 -3.40 -10.75
CA THR A 104 5.86 -4.29 -11.89
C THR A 104 6.20 -3.67 -13.25
N ASP A 105 6.39 -2.36 -13.31
CA ASP A 105 6.58 -1.61 -14.54
C ASP A 105 8.04 -1.55 -15.02
N ARG A 106 9.01 -1.77 -14.13
CA ARG A 106 10.44 -1.82 -14.43
C ARG A 106 11.17 -2.81 -13.54
N LYS A 107 12.34 -3.26 -13.99
CA LYS A 107 13.23 -4.10 -13.17
C LYS A 107 13.81 -3.29 -12.02
N LEU A 108 13.86 -3.87 -10.82
CA LEU A 108 14.37 -3.17 -9.63
C LEU A 108 15.77 -2.61 -9.81
N LYS A 109 16.68 -3.37 -10.43
CA LYS A 109 18.05 -2.92 -10.70
C LYS A 109 18.15 -1.71 -11.63
N GLU A 110 17.11 -1.48 -12.45
CA GLU A 110 17.01 -0.34 -13.35
C GLU A 110 16.26 0.84 -12.71
N SER A 111 15.77 0.65 -11.47
CA SER A 111 14.95 1.63 -10.73
C SER A 111 15.70 2.24 -9.53
N ILE A 112 17.01 2.05 -9.42
CA ILE A 112 17.80 2.52 -8.28
C ILE A 112 17.69 4.04 -8.09
N GLU A 113 17.67 4.80 -9.17
CA GLU A 113 17.54 6.26 -9.12
C GLU A 113 16.12 6.72 -8.81
N GLU A 114 15.13 5.86 -9.05
CA GLU A 114 13.70 6.15 -8.88
C GLU A 114 13.22 5.76 -7.47
N ILE A 115 13.89 4.80 -6.85
CA ILE A 115 13.57 4.31 -5.52
C ILE A 115 14.74 4.64 -4.60
N SER A 116 14.46 5.45 -3.61
CA SER A 116 15.45 5.87 -2.62
C SER A 116 16.03 4.68 -1.84
N ALA A 117 17.31 4.78 -1.46
CA ALA A 117 18.00 3.75 -0.67
C ALA A 117 17.27 3.40 0.64
N ILE A 118 16.65 4.38 1.29
CA ILE A 118 15.90 4.14 2.52
C ILE A 118 14.66 3.25 2.27
N ILE A 119 13.98 3.44 1.15
CA ILE A 119 12.86 2.58 0.76
C ILE A 119 13.35 1.19 0.40
N MET A 120 14.40 1.10 -0.42
CA MET A 120 15.00 -0.18 -0.82
C MET A 120 15.49 -1.01 0.37
N GLY A 121 16.09 -0.35 1.34
CA GLY A 121 16.72 -1.01 2.50
C GLY A 121 15.76 -1.34 3.63
N THR A 122 14.59 -0.71 3.69
CA THR A 122 13.62 -0.90 4.78
C THR A 122 12.34 -1.61 4.37
N THR A 123 12.18 -1.92 3.08
CA THR A 123 10.91 -2.44 2.55
C THR A 123 11.12 -3.72 1.78
N LYS A 124 10.25 -4.71 2.01
CA LYS A 124 10.17 -5.89 1.17
C LYS A 124 9.50 -5.49 -0.15
N ILE A 125 10.28 -5.46 -1.23
CA ILE A 125 9.78 -5.12 -2.57
C ILE A 125 9.57 -6.41 -3.39
N THR A 126 8.37 -6.57 -3.91
CA THR A 126 7.98 -7.67 -4.79
C THR A 126 7.85 -7.17 -6.24
N THR A 127 7.99 -8.07 -7.20
CA THR A 127 8.01 -7.73 -8.63
C THR A 127 6.83 -8.27 -9.41
N SER A 128 5.93 -8.99 -8.73
CA SER A 128 4.68 -9.49 -9.32
C SER A 128 3.58 -9.61 -8.26
N LEU A 129 2.33 -9.60 -8.69
CA LEU A 129 1.18 -9.85 -7.80
C LEU A 129 1.26 -11.22 -7.13
N LYS A 130 1.76 -12.23 -7.83
CA LYS A 130 1.96 -13.58 -7.28
C LYS A 130 2.99 -13.61 -6.16
N GLU A 131 4.10 -12.90 -6.34
CA GLU A 131 5.12 -12.76 -5.29
C GLU A 131 4.57 -12.00 -4.09
N MET A 132 3.88 -10.89 -4.33
CA MET A 132 3.24 -10.10 -3.29
C MET A 132 2.23 -10.94 -2.49
N GLU A 133 1.39 -11.72 -3.16
CA GLU A 133 0.44 -12.63 -2.51
C GLU A 133 1.16 -13.62 -1.58
N ARG A 134 2.27 -14.18 -2.03
CA ARG A 134 3.09 -15.10 -1.23
C ARG A 134 3.65 -14.43 0.02
N GLU A 135 4.18 -13.22 -0.10
CA GLU A 135 4.72 -12.46 1.04
C GLU A 135 3.61 -12.04 2.03
N ILE A 136 2.45 -11.65 1.54
CA ILE A 136 1.28 -11.37 2.38
C ILE A 136 0.86 -12.62 3.17
N LYS A 137 0.79 -13.77 2.52
CA LYS A 137 0.42 -15.04 3.19
C LYS A 137 1.42 -15.42 4.29
N LYS A 138 2.71 -15.23 4.06
CA LYS A 138 3.74 -15.45 5.09
C LYS A 138 3.52 -14.54 6.29
N LEU A 139 3.29 -13.25 6.05
CA LEU A 139 3.05 -12.28 7.11
C LEU A 139 1.81 -12.61 7.93
N ILE A 140 0.70 -12.93 7.28
CA ILE A 140 -0.55 -13.33 7.96
C ILE A 140 -0.34 -14.56 8.83
N HIS A 141 0.46 -15.51 8.37
CA HIS A 141 0.78 -16.72 9.15
C HIS A 141 1.52 -16.39 10.44
N HIS A 142 2.41 -15.39 10.44
CA HIS A 142 3.13 -14.95 11.65
C HIS A 142 2.26 -14.09 12.58
N LEU A 143 1.20 -13.46 12.07
CA LEU A 143 0.25 -12.68 12.88
C LEU A 143 -0.83 -13.55 13.55
N ARG A 144 -0.87 -14.82 13.27
CA ARG A 144 -1.76 -15.82 13.88
C ARG A 144 -1.14 -16.46 15.09
#